data_1191ee8a23bb86b1d364fdfaec3875ba
#
_entry.id   1191ee8a23bb86b1d364fdfaec3875ba
#
_cell.length_a   1.000
_cell.length_b   1.000
_cell.length_c   1.000
_cell.angle_alpha   90.00
_cell.angle_beta   90.00
_cell.angle_gamma   90.00
#
_symmetry.space_group_name_H-M   'P 1'
#
loop_
_entity.id
_entity.type
_entity.pdbx_description
1 polymer ?
#
loop_
_entity_poly.entity_id
_entity_poly.type
_entity_poly.pdbx_seq_one_letter_code
_entity_poly.pdbx_strand_id
1 'polypeptide(L)'
;MPLIPKQAVGAKIVGWGTALPEKIITNDDLSKTMDTSDAWIRERTGIERRHVGGSTASLSIESGRKAIEMAGIDPLSIDALVLSTTTPDRTVPATSAAVQHGLGLR
;
A
#
# COMPACT_ATOMS: atom_id res chain seq x y z
N MET A 1 18.42 -11.98 -30.53
CA MET A 1 19.21 -12.13 -29.30
C MET A 1 18.95 -10.89 -28.44
N PRO A 2 18.39 -11.02 -27.24
CA PRO A 2 18.18 -9.86 -26.40
C PRO A 2 19.54 -9.26 -26.03
N LEU A 3 19.68 -7.94 -26.21
CA LEU A 3 20.86 -7.21 -25.79
C LEU A 3 20.86 -7.18 -24.25
N ILE A 4 21.56 -8.10 -23.63
CA ILE A 4 21.84 -8.02 -22.20
C ILE A 4 22.84 -6.86 -22.04
N PRO A 5 22.52 -5.82 -21.24
CA PRO A 5 23.48 -4.76 -20.98
C PRO A 5 24.78 -5.35 -20.44
N LYS A 6 25.93 -4.86 -20.90
CA LYS A 6 27.25 -5.34 -20.45
C LYS A 6 27.47 -5.22 -18.93
N GLN A 7 26.63 -4.46 -18.24
CA GLN A 7 26.53 -4.42 -16.79
C GLN A 7 25.05 -4.51 -16.39
N ALA A 8 24.64 -5.69 -15.94
CA ALA A 8 23.35 -5.85 -15.28
C ALA A 8 23.46 -5.22 -13.88
N VAL A 9 22.70 -4.15 -13.65
CA VAL A 9 22.55 -3.56 -12.31
C VAL A 9 21.43 -4.31 -11.61
N GLY A 10 21.75 -4.96 -10.52
CA GLY A 10 20.73 -5.61 -9.67
C GLY A 10 19.92 -4.59 -8.88
N ALA A 11 18.77 -5.00 -8.39
CA ALA A 11 17.95 -4.23 -7.45
C ALA A 11 17.92 -4.92 -6.08
N LYS A 12 17.83 -4.13 -5.02
CA LYS A 12 17.74 -4.61 -3.64
C LYS A 12 16.59 -3.93 -2.92
N ILE A 13 15.79 -4.70 -2.19
CA ILE A 13 14.81 -4.15 -1.26
C ILE A 13 15.56 -3.77 0.02
N VAL A 14 15.47 -2.50 0.42
CA VAL A 14 16.18 -1.97 1.58
C VAL A 14 15.26 -1.60 2.75
N GLY A 15 13.95 -1.54 2.52
CA GLY A 15 12.97 -1.27 3.55
C GLY A 15 11.55 -1.52 3.10
N TRP A 16 10.67 -1.76 4.06
CA TRP A 16 9.23 -1.91 3.84
C TRP A 16 8.46 -1.32 5.02
N GLY A 17 7.18 -1.07 4.83
CA GLY A 17 6.30 -0.60 5.88
C GLY A 17 4.85 -0.93 5.57
N THR A 18 4.06 -1.03 6.61
CA THR A 18 2.62 -1.29 6.52
C THR A 18 1.83 -0.24 7.30
N ALA A 19 0.60 0.01 6.86
CA ALA A 19 -0.35 0.85 7.56
C ALA A 19 -1.70 0.13 7.62
N LEU A 20 -2.18 -0.12 8.83
CA LEU A 20 -3.44 -0.79 9.09
C LEU A 20 -4.33 0.12 9.94
N PRO A 21 -5.54 0.49 9.45
CA PRO A 21 -6.52 1.20 10.25
C PRO A 21 -6.91 0.39 11.50
N GLU A 22 -7.30 1.08 12.56
CA GLU A 22 -7.65 0.43 13.84
C GLU A 22 -8.96 -0.35 13.78
N LYS A 23 -9.94 0.13 12.99
CA LYS A 23 -11.26 -0.49 12.89
C LYS A 23 -11.16 -1.84 12.19
N ILE A 24 -11.62 -2.89 12.87
CA ILE A 24 -11.69 -4.25 12.35
C ILE A 24 -13.13 -4.59 12.01
N ILE A 25 -13.36 -5.18 10.82
CA ILE A 25 -14.62 -5.76 10.39
C ILE A 25 -14.38 -7.25 10.15
N THR A 26 -15.15 -8.08 10.86
CA THR A 26 -15.12 -9.54 10.71
C THR A 26 -16.05 -10.01 9.59
N ASN A 27 -15.90 -11.28 9.19
CA ASN A 27 -16.85 -11.89 8.25
C ASN A 27 -18.28 -11.92 8.81
N ASP A 28 -18.44 -12.14 10.11
CA ASP A 28 -19.75 -12.12 10.77
C ASP A 28 -20.38 -10.72 10.76
N ASP A 29 -19.56 -9.67 10.84
CA ASP A 29 -20.06 -8.30 10.68
C ASP A 29 -20.59 -8.05 9.27
N LEU A 30 -19.91 -8.57 8.25
CA LEU A 30 -20.38 -8.46 6.86
C LEU A 30 -21.69 -9.23 6.64
N SER A 31 -21.86 -10.39 7.25
CA SER A 31 -23.09 -11.19 7.12
C SER A 31 -24.34 -10.50 7.66
N LYS A 32 -24.18 -9.47 8.50
CA LYS A 32 -25.31 -8.64 8.99
C LYS A 32 -25.85 -7.68 7.93
N THR A 33 -25.06 -7.36 6.91
CA THR A 33 -25.38 -6.34 5.90
C THR A 33 -25.45 -6.86 4.48
N MET A 34 -24.95 -8.07 4.23
CA MET A 34 -24.96 -8.69 2.90
C MET A 34 -25.14 -10.20 3.00
N ASP A 35 -25.60 -10.82 1.92
CA ASP A 35 -25.82 -12.27 1.84
C ASP A 35 -24.47 -12.99 1.69
N THR A 36 -23.85 -13.30 2.82
CA THR A 36 -22.58 -14.02 2.91
C THR A 36 -22.46 -14.73 4.27
N SER A 37 -21.41 -15.53 4.44
CA SER A 37 -21.08 -16.19 5.71
C SER A 37 -19.57 -16.25 5.92
N ASP A 38 -19.14 -16.39 7.18
CA ASP A 38 -17.74 -16.60 7.51
C ASP A 38 -17.17 -17.84 6.80
N ALA A 39 -17.89 -18.95 6.79
CA ALA A 39 -17.48 -20.18 6.11
C ALA A 39 -17.26 -19.96 4.59
N TRP A 40 -18.18 -19.27 3.92
CA TRP A 40 -18.10 -18.97 2.50
C TRP A 40 -16.88 -18.10 2.16
N ILE A 41 -16.63 -17.06 2.96
CA ILE A 41 -15.51 -16.13 2.74
C ILE A 41 -14.18 -16.83 3.00
N ARG A 42 -14.05 -17.58 4.10
CA ARG A 42 -12.83 -18.32 4.44
C ARG A 42 -12.47 -19.37 3.39
N GLU A 43 -13.44 -20.14 2.93
CA GLU A 43 -13.21 -21.17 1.91
C GLU A 43 -12.63 -20.59 0.62
N ARG A 44 -13.09 -19.40 0.21
CA ARG A 44 -12.69 -18.75 -1.05
C ARG A 44 -11.47 -17.87 -0.95
N THR A 45 -11.22 -17.26 0.18
CA THR A 45 -10.19 -16.21 0.31
C THR A 45 -9.21 -16.44 1.44
N GLY A 46 -9.55 -17.26 2.42
CA GLY A 46 -8.80 -17.39 3.67
C GLY A 46 -8.91 -16.17 4.60
N ILE A 47 -9.68 -15.15 4.22
CA ILE A 47 -9.81 -13.91 4.99
C ILE A 47 -10.80 -14.10 6.13
N GLU A 48 -10.39 -13.74 7.34
CA GLU A 48 -11.22 -13.79 8.54
C GLU A 48 -11.73 -12.42 8.95
N ARG A 49 -10.91 -11.40 8.75
CA ARG A 49 -11.18 -10.01 9.14
C ARG A 49 -10.40 -9.04 8.26
N ARG A 50 -10.81 -7.78 8.26
CA ARG A 50 -10.13 -6.71 7.54
C ARG A 50 -10.09 -5.45 8.37
N HIS A 51 -9.03 -4.67 8.19
CA HIS A 51 -8.91 -3.33 8.73
C HIS A 51 -9.56 -2.34 7.78
N VAL A 52 -10.34 -1.41 8.29
CA VAL A 52 -11.11 -0.46 7.48
C VAL A 52 -10.94 0.95 8.02
N GLY A 53 -10.63 1.88 7.16
CA GLY A 53 -10.49 3.30 7.48
C GLY A 53 -9.32 3.95 6.76
N GLY A 54 -9.13 5.23 7.01
CA GLY A 54 -8.13 6.03 6.34
C GLY A 54 -8.47 6.29 4.87
N SER A 55 -7.52 6.84 4.16
CA SER A 55 -7.57 7.05 2.71
C SER A 55 -6.36 6.38 2.05
N THR A 56 -6.41 6.20 0.73
CA THR A 56 -5.27 5.66 -0.01
C THR A 56 -4.02 6.51 0.23
N ALA A 57 -4.13 7.84 0.21
CA ALA A 57 -3.01 8.73 0.48
C ALA A 57 -2.49 8.58 1.92
N SER A 58 -3.36 8.61 2.93
CA SER A 58 -2.93 8.54 4.33
C SER A 58 -2.24 7.23 4.68
N LEU A 59 -2.77 6.11 4.21
CA LEU A 59 -2.17 4.79 4.44
C LEU A 59 -0.86 4.62 3.68
N SER A 60 -0.78 5.15 2.45
CA SER A 60 0.45 5.13 1.66
C SER A 60 1.55 5.98 2.27
N ILE A 61 1.22 7.16 2.80
CA ILE A 61 2.17 8.03 3.50
C ILE A 61 2.71 7.34 4.78
N GLU A 62 1.84 6.74 5.57
CA GLU A 62 2.23 6.05 6.80
C GLU A 62 3.13 4.84 6.49
N SER A 63 2.73 3.98 5.56
CA SER A 63 3.53 2.81 5.17
C SER A 63 4.86 3.22 4.52
N GLY A 64 4.84 4.23 3.66
CA GLY A 64 6.03 4.77 3.01
C GLY A 64 7.02 5.37 4.00
N ARG A 65 6.54 6.10 5.01
CA ARG A 65 7.39 6.64 6.07
C ARG A 65 8.12 5.53 6.82
N LYS A 66 7.41 4.48 7.22
CA LYS A 66 8.01 3.32 7.90
C LYS A 66 9.06 2.62 7.01
N ALA A 67 8.81 2.52 5.72
CA ALA A 67 9.76 1.94 4.77
C ALA A 67 11.04 2.78 4.64
N ILE A 68 10.90 4.11 4.56
CA ILE A 68 12.03 5.05 4.51
C ILE A 68 12.85 5.01 5.80
N GLU A 69 12.17 4.99 6.96
CA GLU A 69 12.82 4.86 8.26
C GLU A 69 13.61 3.56 8.38
N MET A 70 13.01 2.42 7.98
CA MET A 70 13.69 1.13 7.97
C MET A 70 14.92 1.13 7.05
N ALA A 71 14.80 1.75 5.89
CA ALA A 71 15.90 1.85 4.93
C ALA A 71 17.02 2.79 5.39
N GLY A 72 16.74 3.72 6.30
CA GLY A 72 17.70 4.72 6.78
C GLY A 72 18.17 5.69 5.70
N ILE A 73 17.29 6.00 4.72
CA ILE A 73 17.61 6.88 3.58
C ILE A 73 16.97 8.25 3.74
N ASP A 74 17.55 9.25 3.09
CA ASP A 74 16.96 10.58 2.97
C ASP A 74 15.78 10.52 1.98
N PRO A 75 14.56 10.98 2.35
CA PRO A 75 13.44 11.09 1.42
C PRO A 75 13.78 11.84 0.14
N LEU A 76 14.64 12.85 0.20
CA LEU A 76 15.07 13.60 -0.97
C LEU A 76 15.94 12.81 -1.94
N SER A 77 16.48 11.66 -1.53
CA SER A 77 17.26 10.77 -2.39
C SER A 77 16.40 9.86 -3.27
N ILE A 78 15.08 9.85 -3.05
CA ILE A 78 14.15 9.01 -3.81
C ILE A 78 13.85 9.65 -5.16
N ASP A 79 14.15 8.93 -6.24
CA ASP A 79 14.01 9.42 -7.61
C ASP A 79 12.64 9.09 -8.23
N ALA A 80 11.97 8.05 -7.76
CA ALA A 80 10.69 7.61 -8.31
C ALA A 80 9.77 7.05 -7.23
N LEU A 81 8.49 7.38 -7.34
CA LEU A 81 7.40 6.82 -6.56
C LEU A 81 6.41 6.15 -7.50
N VAL A 82 6.11 4.89 -7.24
CA VAL A 82 5.06 4.16 -7.95
C VAL A 82 3.96 3.81 -6.97
N LEU A 83 2.76 4.31 -7.22
CA LEU A 83 1.56 4.03 -6.43
C LEU A 83 0.60 3.17 -7.26
N SER A 84 0.28 1.99 -6.76
CA SER A 84 -0.70 1.08 -7.38
C SER A 84 -1.94 1.00 -6.49
N THR A 85 -3.10 1.37 -7.02
CA THR A 85 -4.38 1.32 -6.30
C THR A 85 -5.55 1.22 -7.28
N THR A 86 -6.63 0.57 -6.86
CA THR A 86 -7.92 0.57 -7.54
C THR A 86 -8.91 1.57 -6.91
N THR A 87 -8.53 2.17 -5.79
CA THR A 87 -9.38 3.08 -4.99
C THR A 87 -8.64 4.39 -4.69
N PRO A 88 -8.28 5.18 -5.72
CA PRO A 88 -7.61 6.46 -5.49
C PRO A 88 -8.52 7.43 -4.71
N ASP A 89 -7.94 8.36 -3.97
CA ASP A 89 -8.71 9.37 -3.21
C ASP A 89 -9.50 10.29 -4.15
N ARG A 90 -8.96 10.52 -5.34
CA ARG A 90 -9.58 11.29 -6.42
C ARG A 90 -8.99 10.88 -7.77
N THR A 91 -9.73 11.16 -8.83
CA THR A 91 -9.27 10.84 -10.19
C THR A 91 -8.13 11.76 -10.63
N VAL A 92 -8.22 13.05 -10.31
CA VAL A 92 -7.26 14.09 -10.68
C VAL A 92 -7.16 15.12 -9.53
N PRO A 93 -5.96 15.55 -9.13
CA PRO A 93 -4.64 15.01 -9.50
C PRO A 93 -4.44 13.57 -8.99
N ALA A 94 -3.44 12.87 -9.52
CA ALA A 94 -3.11 11.50 -9.10
C ALA A 94 -2.77 11.47 -7.60
N THR A 95 -3.23 10.44 -6.89
CA THR A 95 -2.99 10.27 -5.45
C THR A 95 -1.50 10.18 -5.12
N SER A 96 -0.66 9.71 -6.05
CA SER A 96 0.80 9.68 -5.90
C SER A 96 1.41 11.06 -5.63
N ALA A 97 0.84 12.14 -6.17
CA ALA A 97 1.31 13.50 -5.89
C ALA A 97 1.11 13.89 -4.41
N ALA A 98 -0.04 13.52 -3.83
CA ALA A 98 -0.29 13.73 -2.40
C ALA A 98 0.64 12.89 -1.52
N VAL A 99 0.93 11.65 -1.92
CA VAL A 99 1.87 10.77 -1.22
C VAL A 99 3.30 11.32 -1.29
N GLN A 100 3.72 11.76 -2.47
CA GLN A 100 5.04 12.41 -2.66
C GLN A 100 5.20 13.60 -1.73
N HIS A 101 4.22 14.49 -1.68
CA HIS A 101 4.22 15.65 -0.79
C HIS A 101 4.26 15.24 0.68
N GLY A 102 3.41 14.30 1.09
CA GLY A 102 3.31 13.83 2.47
C GLY A 102 4.56 13.11 2.99
N LEU A 103 5.34 12.49 2.10
CA LEU A 103 6.61 11.84 2.41
C LEU A 103 7.81 12.80 2.33
N GLY A 104 7.63 14.03 1.84
CA GLY A 104 8.71 14.99 1.65
C GLY A 104 9.70 14.59 0.56
N LEU A 105 9.25 13.90 -0.48
CA LEU A 105 10.06 13.59 -1.66
C LEU A 105 10.24 14.83 -2.53
N ARG A 106 11.32 14.86 -3.34
CA ARG A 106 11.56 15.96 -4.27
C ARG A 106 10.62 15.94 -5.49
#